data_980349103c2f532f7126256874f99b48
#
_entry.id   980349103c2f532f7126256874f99b48
#
_cell.length_a   1.000
_cell.length_b   1.000
_cell.length_c   1.000
_cell.angle_alpha   90.00
_cell.angle_beta   90.00
_cell.angle_gamma   90.00
#
_symmetry.space_group_name_H-M   'P 1'
#
loop_
_entity.id
_entity.type
_entity.pdbx_description
1 polymer ?
#
loop_
_entity_poly.entity_id
_entity_poly.type
_entity_poly.pdbx_seq_one_letter_code
_entity_poly.pdbx_strand_id
1 'polypeptide(L)'
;MKLRLLCTLLLLSAFTTSCTLVPTKPGIGKQVDWSDLPGWSEDRHAKAWPALLEGCKKMPAKDPRWQPICEDAQTVDVLDDNTARLFFEQHFVAHRFSGDGSKGKGLVTGYYEPLLHGSFQKTDRYRYPLYKRPDDLLRIDLVDLYPDLKGKKLRGRVVGNRVVPYYDRNEINFGANPLAGNELLWVDDPVAVFFLHIQGSGRVKMPDGSHTGVGYADQNGQPYTSIGRLLIEEGEIKKEDISMFTIRDWQRANPETSQQLLTRNRSYIIFQLRETADTHPVGSRNGPP
;
A
#
# COMPACT_ATOMS: atom_id res chain seq x y z
N MET A 1 66.21 -35.60 15.82
CA MET A 1 64.89 -36.26 15.85
C MET A 1 63.83 -35.51 16.66
N LYS A 2 64.12 -34.54 17.49
CA LYS A 2 63.19 -33.78 18.34
C LYS A 2 62.58 -32.53 17.64
N LEU A 3 63.18 -32.02 16.58
CA LEU A 3 62.71 -30.82 15.90
C LEU A 3 61.64 -31.09 14.84
N ARG A 4 61.52 -32.31 14.29
CA ARG A 4 60.49 -32.68 13.29
C ARG A 4 59.12 -33.01 13.91
N LEU A 5 59.10 -33.34 15.22
CA LEU A 5 57.86 -33.67 15.93
C LEU A 5 57.08 -32.41 16.38
N LEU A 6 57.77 -31.27 16.51
CA LEU A 6 57.18 -30.00 16.94
C LEU A 6 56.45 -29.31 15.79
N CYS A 7 56.90 -29.47 14.53
CA CYS A 7 56.22 -28.88 13.36
C CYS A 7 54.95 -29.60 12.95
N THR A 8 54.79 -30.89 13.26
CA THR A 8 53.58 -31.67 12.95
C THR A 8 52.43 -31.41 13.93
N LEU A 9 52.72 -30.99 15.17
CA LEU A 9 51.69 -30.61 16.16
C LEU A 9 51.15 -29.19 15.96
N LEU A 10 51.85 -28.31 15.28
CA LEU A 10 51.41 -26.93 15.00
C LEU A 10 50.51 -26.82 13.75
N LEU A 11 50.45 -27.86 12.90
CA LEU A 11 49.59 -27.90 11.71
C LEU A 11 48.20 -28.49 11.95
N LEU A 12 47.92 -29.03 13.14
CA LEU A 12 46.65 -29.66 13.49
C LEU A 12 45.67 -28.73 14.24
N SER A 13 46.06 -27.50 14.59
CA SER A 13 45.25 -26.56 15.39
C SER A 13 44.60 -25.44 14.58
N ALA A 14 44.66 -25.47 13.24
CA ALA A 14 44.12 -24.39 12.37
C ALA A 14 42.79 -24.74 11.67
N PHE A 15 42.09 -25.78 12.10
CA PHE A 15 40.67 -25.97 11.71
C PHE A 15 39.75 -25.27 12.72
N THR A 16 39.91 -23.95 12.86
CA THR A 16 38.87 -23.13 13.43
C THR A 16 37.71 -23.15 12.43
N THR A 17 36.63 -23.80 12.79
CA THR A 17 35.34 -23.73 12.14
C THR A 17 34.93 -22.25 11.98
N SER A 18 35.26 -21.69 10.83
CA SER A 18 34.67 -20.42 10.39
C SER A 18 33.19 -20.72 10.10
N CYS A 19 32.32 -20.47 11.09
CA CYS A 19 30.91 -20.33 10.85
C CYS A 19 30.73 -19.11 9.92
N THR A 20 30.78 -19.33 8.60
CA THR A 20 30.35 -18.36 7.64
C THR A 20 28.85 -18.15 7.90
N LEU A 21 28.50 -17.03 8.51
CA LEU A 21 27.14 -16.51 8.53
C LEU A 21 26.76 -16.24 7.06
N VAL A 22 26.18 -17.24 6.43
CA VAL A 22 25.57 -17.06 5.11
C VAL A 22 24.42 -16.05 5.30
N PRO A 23 24.47 -14.87 4.68
CA PRO A 23 23.37 -13.93 4.78
C PRO A 23 22.12 -14.62 4.23
N THR A 24 21.11 -14.82 5.07
CA THR A 24 19.82 -15.36 4.65
C THR A 24 19.18 -14.34 3.72
N LYS A 25 18.91 -14.73 2.48
CA LYS A 25 18.14 -13.89 1.55
C LYS A 25 16.76 -13.60 2.17
N PRO A 26 16.26 -12.37 2.05
CA PRO A 26 14.91 -12.05 2.48
C PRO A 26 13.88 -12.97 1.79
N GLY A 27 12.90 -13.46 2.53
CA GLY A 27 11.85 -14.31 1.98
C GLY A 27 11.32 -15.37 2.94
N ILE A 28 10.65 -16.35 2.38
CA ILE A 28 10.08 -17.50 3.10
C ILE A 28 11.23 -18.40 3.55
N GLY A 29 11.38 -18.58 4.85
CA GLY A 29 12.39 -19.39 5.49
C GLY A 29 11.91 -20.83 5.78
N LYS A 30 12.49 -21.45 6.79
CA LYS A 30 12.15 -22.82 7.20
C LYS A 30 10.71 -22.91 7.65
N GLN A 31 10.06 -24.04 7.36
CA GLN A 31 8.83 -24.44 7.99
C GLN A 31 9.06 -24.59 9.51
N VAL A 32 8.07 -24.23 10.29
CA VAL A 32 8.05 -24.34 11.75
C VAL A 32 6.75 -25.00 12.19
N ASP A 33 6.74 -25.58 13.38
CA ASP A 33 5.53 -26.12 13.96
C ASP A 33 4.61 -24.98 14.44
N TRP A 34 3.30 -25.25 14.43
CA TRP A 34 2.32 -24.30 14.91
C TRP A 34 2.53 -23.93 16.40
N SER A 35 3.02 -24.88 17.20
CA SER A 35 3.41 -24.66 18.60
C SER A 35 4.59 -23.69 18.79
N ASP A 36 5.39 -23.45 17.73
CA ASP A 36 6.48 -22.47 17.76
C ASP A 36 5.98 -21.02 17.58
N LEU A 37 4.70 -20.83 17.23
CA LEU A 37 4.11 -19.50 17.04
C LEU A 37 3.57 -18.97 18.36
N PRO A 38 4.18 -17.91 18.94
CA PRO A 38 3.70 -17.36 20.20
C PRO A 38 2.24 -16.90 20.10
N GLY A 39 1.39 -17.37 21.02
CA GLY A 39 -0.02 -17.00 21.09
C GLY A 39 -0.93 -17.68 20.07
N TRP A 40 -0.43 -18.61 19.23
CA TRP A 40 -1.25 -19.29 18.23
C TRP A 40 -2.42 -20.05 18.85
N SER A 41 -2.20 -20.81 19.91
CA SER A 41 -3.23 -21.59 20.59
C SER A 41 -4.32 -20.75 21.27
N GLU A 42 -4.05 -19.47 21.53
CA GLU A 42 -4.90 -18.56 22.31
C GLU A 42 -5.57 -17.50 21.42
N ASP A 43 -5.22 -17.47 20.12
CA ASP A 43 -5.74 -16.48 19.18
C ASP A 43 -7.21 -16.76 18.83
N ARG A 44 -7.90 -15.70 18.41
CA ARG A 44 -9.30 -15.77 17.96
C ARG A 44 -9.37 -16.07 16.49
N HIS A 45 -9.06 -17.29 16.10
CA HIS A 45 -8.95 -17.73 14.71
C HIS A 45 -10.23 -17.54 13.90
N ALA A 46 -11.41 -17.66 14.53
CA ALA A 46 -12.69 -17.41 13.87
C ALA A 46 -12.81 -15.99 13.32
N LYS A 47 -12.09 -15.00 13.87
CA LYS A 47 -12.10 -13.63 13.34
C LYS A 47 -11.46 -13.48 11.96
N ALA A 48 -10.57 -14.37 11.58
CA ALA A 48 -9.96 -14.38 10.24
C ALA A 48 -10.87 -14.98 9.16
N TRP A 49 -11.94 -15.69 9.58
CA TRP A 49 -12.79 -16.43 8.66
C TRP A 49 -13.50 -15.60 7.61
N PRO A 50 -14.13 -14.46 7.95
CA PRO A 50 -14.76 -13.59 6.93
C PRO A 50 -13.76 -13.13 5.86
N ALA A 51 -12.51 -12.82 6.27
CA ALA A 51 -11.46 -12.41 5.34
C ALA A 51 -11.02 -13.56 4.43
N LEU A 52 -10.94 -14.80 4.94
CA LEU A 52 -10.68 -15.98 4.15
C LEU A 52 -11.77 -16.19 3.08
N LEU A 53 -13.05 -16.16 3.46
CA LEU A 53 -14.17 -16.34 2.53
C LEU A 53 -14.22 -15.24 1.46
N GLU A 54 -13.97 -13.98 1.83
CA GLU A 54 -13.85 -12.90 0.85
C GLU A 54 -12.66 -13.10 -0.11
N GLY A 55 -11.53 -13.56 0.41
CA GLY A 55 -10.37 -13.94 -0.39
C GLY A 55 -10.70 -15.04 -1.40
N CYS A 56 -11.46 -16.04 -0.96
CA CYS A 56 -11.87 -17.19 -1.78
C CYS A 56 -12.67 -16.79 -3.03
N LYS A 57 -13.34 -15.65 -3.04
CA LYS A 57 -14.02 -15.15 -4.26
C LYS A 57 -13.06 -14.84 -5.42
N LYS A 58 -11.78 -14.66 -5.15
CA LYS A 58 -10.78 -14.20 -6.15
C LYS A 58 -9.49 -15.01 -6.20
N MET A 59 -9.09 -15.63 -5.10
CA MET A 59 -7.81 -16.37 -5.02
C MET A 59 -7.75 -17.56 -5.96
N PRO A 60 -8.80 -18.41 -6.10
CA PRO A 60 -8.76 -19.55 -7.01
C PRO A 60 -8.48 -19.18 -8.47
N ALA A 61 -9.01 -18.04 -8.94
CA ALA A 61 -8.77 -17.56 -10.30
C ALA A 61 -7.31 -17.14 -10.55
N LYS A 62 -6.55 -16.84 -9.49
CA LYS A 62 -5.14 -16.43 -9.56
C LYS A 62 -4.19 -17.57 -9.32
N ASP A 63 -4.58 -18.49 -8.45
CA ASP A 63 -3.79 -19.67 -8.08
C ASP A 63 -4.74 -20.83 -7.78
N PRO A 64 -4.80 -21.83 -8.67
CA PRO A 64 -5.70 -22.98 -8.52
C PRO A 64 -5.53 -23.79 -7.23
N ARG A 65 -4.39 -23.67 -6.55
CA ARG A 65 -4.16 -24.33 -5.26
C ARG A 65 -5.14 -23.88 -4.17
N TRP A 66 -5.75 -22.69 -4.32
CA TRP A 66 -6.77 -22.20 -3.42
C TRP A 66 -8.15 -22.82 -3.61
N GLN A 67 -8.39 -23.46 -4.76
CA GLN A 67 -9.71 -24.03 -5.05
C GLN A 67 -10.19 -25.02 -3.98
N PRO A 68 -9.46 -26.10 -3.65
CA PRO A 68 -9.91 -27.06 -2.65
C PRO A 68 -10.02 -26.41 -1.25
N ILE A 69 -9.11 -25.52 -0.88
CA ILE A 69 -9.15 -24.84 0.42
C ILE A 69 -10.44 -24.00 0.55
N CYS A 70 -10.82 -23.32 -0.53
CA CYS A 70 -12.00 -22.47 -0.55
C CYS A 70 -13.30 -23.28 -0.59
N GLU A 71 -13.31 -24.42 -1.25
CA GLU A 71 -14.44 -25.37 -1.24
C GLU A 71 -14.65 -25.91 0.19
N ASP A 72 -13.59 -26.38 0.84
CA ASP A 72 -13.67 -26.89 2.21
C ASP A 72 -14.09 -25.79 3.20
N ALA A 73 -13.57 -24.55 3.05
CA ALA A 73 -13.94 -23.43 3.90
C ALA A 73 -15.45 -23.10 3.84
N GLN A 74 -16.11 -23.34 2.72
CA GLN A 74 -17.55 -23.11 2.55
C GLN A 74 -18.41 -24.18 3.21
N THR A 75 -17.85 -25.34 3.56
CA THR A 75 -18.57 -26.45 4.21
C THR A 75 -18.57 -26.39 5.73
N VAL A 76 -17.89 -25.43 6.33
CA VAL A 76 -17.80 -25.29 7.79
C VAL A 76 -19.11 -24.71 8.34
N ASP A 77 -19.93 -25.55 8.96
CA ASP A 77 -21.24 -25.18 9.50
C ASP A 77 -21.17 -24.42 10.84
N VAL A 78 -20.26 -24.82 11.71
CA VAL A 78 -20.08 -24.20 13.03
C VAL A 78 -18.69 -23.63 13.12
N LEU A 79 -18.60 -22.33 13.26
CA LEU A 79 -17.34 -21.61 13.33
C LEU A 79 -17.08 -21.10 14.74
N ASP A 80 -16.20 -21.78 15.47
CA ASP A 80 -15.54 -21.30 16.68
C ASP A 80 -14.03 -21.18 16.47
N ASP A 81 -13.32 -20.67 17.48
CA ASP A 81 -11.87 -20.46 17.39
C ASP A 81 -11.10 -21.78 17.22
N ASN A 82 -11.59 -22.87 17.82
CA ASN A 82 -10.95 -24.18 17.70
C ASN A 82 -11.16 -24.78 16.32
N THR A 83 -12.38 -24.74 15.78
CA THR A 83 -12.70 -25.21 14.42
C THR A 83 -11.90 -24.44 13.38
N ALA A 84 -11.85 -23.11 13.50
CA ALA A 84 -11.05 -22.27 12.61
C ALA A 84 -9.55 -22.58 12.70
N ARG A 85 -9.02 -22.77 13.93
CA ARG A 85 -7.62 -23.14 14.14
C ARG A 85 -7.28 -24.46 13.46
N LEU A 86 -8.08 -25.52 13.70
CA LEU A 86 -7.87 -26.82 13.09
C LEU A 86 -7.92 -26.76 11.56
N PHE A 87 -8.83 -25.97 11.00
CA PHE A 87 -8.87 -25.74 9.55
C PHE A 87 -7.56 -25.11 9.06
N PHE A 88 -7.04 -24.05 9.70
CA PHE A 88 -5.78 -23.45 9.29
C PHE A 88 -4.61 -24.42 9.44
N GLU A 89 -4.54 -25.20 10.49
CA GLU A 89 -3.50 -26.20 10.71
C GLU A 89 -3.54 -27.34 9.69
N GLN A 90 -4.72 -27.68 9.19
CA GLN A 90 -4.91 -28.73 8.19
C GLN A 90 -4.53 -28.27 6.77
N HIS A 91 -4.88 -27.04 6.39
CA HIS A 91 -4.75 -26.55 5.03
C HIS A 91 -3.48 -25.74 4.77
N PHE A 92 -2.78 -25.31 5.81
CA PHE A 92 -1.60 -24.44 5.70
C PHE A 92 -0.42 -25.00 6.52
N VAL A 93 0.74 -24.49 6.21
CA VAL A 93 1.97 -24.73 6.98
C VAL A 93 2.60 -23.39 7.36
N ALA A 94 3.09 -23.31 8.58
CA ALA A 94 3.75 -22.11 9.08
C ALA A 94 5.21 -22.05 8.60
N HIS A 95 5.62 -20.89 8.12
CA HIS A 95 7.00 -20.64 7.73
C HIS A 95 7.55 -19.43 8.45
N ARG A 96 8.81 -19.51 8.88
CA ARG A 96 9.53 -18.35 9.38
C ARG A 96 9.81 -17.40 8.21
N PHE A 97 9.51 -16.14 8.37
CA PHE A 97 9.87 -15.11 7.40
C PHE A 97 11.18 -14.44 7.79
N SER A 98 12.11 -14.31 6.85
CA SER A 98 13.37 -13.58 7.05
C SER A 98 13.31 -12.26 6.31
N GLY A 99 13.35 -11.15 7.06
CA GLY A 99 13.50 -9.81 6.47
C GLY A 99 14.97 -9.49 6.17
N ASP A 100 15.23 -8.35 5.58
CA ASP A 100 16.55 -7.83 5.21
C ASP A 100 17.34 -7.31 6.42
N GLY A 101 17.67 -8.19 7.36
CA GLY A 101 18.46 -7.87 8.56
C GLY A 101 17.66 -7.54 9.82
N SER A 102 16.36 -7.70 9.83
CA SER A 102 15.46 -7.33 10.93
C SER A 102 15.40 -8.31 12.11
N LYS A 103 16.38 -9.21 12.28
CA LYS A 103 16.52 -10.13 13.43
C LYS A 103 15.19 -10.71 13.94
N GLY A 104 14.31 -11.14 13.02
CA GLY A 104 13.02 -11.73 13.35
C GLY A 104 11.93 -10.75 13.78
N LYS A 105 12.12 -9.45 13.63
CA LYS A 105 11.08 -8.44 13.85
C LYS A 105 10.46 -8.04 12.51
N GLY A 106 9.15 -8.03 12.43
CA GLY A 106 8.37 -7.52 11.30
C GLY A 106 7.58 -6.28 11.68
N LEU A 107 7.18 -5.49 10.71
CA LEU A 107 6.24 -4.38 10.89
C LEU A 107 4.85 -4.86 10.47
N VAL A 108 3.90 -4.84 11.39
CA VAL A 108 2.49 -5.03 11.10
C VAL A 108 1.85 -3.66 10.92
N THR A 109 1.23 -3.44 9.76
CA THR A 109 0.52 -2.19 9.46
C THR A 109 -0.96 -2.47 9.26
N GLY A 110 -1.81 -1.55 9.74
CA GLY A 110 -3.24 -1.57 9.48
C GLY A 110 -3.57 -0.77 8.21
N TYR A 111 -4.64 -1.15 7.54
CA TYR A 111 -5.21 -0.36 6.45
C TYR A 111 -6.14 0.70 7.01
N TYR A 112 -6.01 1.91 6.48
CA TYR A 112 -6.88 3.03 6.79
C TYR A 112 -7.56 3.49 5.50
N GLU A 113 -8.87 3.53 5.50
CA GLU A 113 -9.66 4.10 4.41
C GLU A 113 -10.17 5.48 4.84
N PRO A 114 -9.70 6.58 4.22
CA PRO A 114 -10.13 7.92 4.58
C PRO A 114 -11.63 8.09 4.36
N LEU A 115 -12.30 8.72 5.32
CA LEU A 115 -13.66 9.21 5.18
C LEU A 115 -13.62 10.72 4.94
N LEU A 116 -14.15 11.15 3.80
CA LEU A 116 -14.29 12.53 3.40
C LEU A 116 -15.78 12.94 3.45
N HIS A 117 -16.06 14.25 3.44
CA HIS A 117 -17.40 14.77 3.21
C HIS A 117 -17.41 15.46 1.84
N GLY A 118 -18.41 15.15 1.01
CA GLY A 118 -18.43 15.66 -0.35
C GLY A 118 -19.81 15.72 -0.96
N SER A 119 -19.85 16.19 -2.20
CA SER A 119 -21.07 16.33 -3.01
C SER A 119 -20.74 16.14 -4.48
N PHE A 120 -21.69 15.65 -5.27
CA PHE A 120 -21.59 15.67 -6.74
C PHE A 120 -21.76 17.07 -7.33
N GLN A 121 -22.20 18.04 -6.54
CA GLN A 121 -22.34 19.43 -6.96
C GLN A 121 -21.35 20.30 -6.20
N LYS A 122 -20.69 21.22 -6.91
CA LYS A 122 -19.87 22.26 -6.30
C LYS A 122 -20.74 23.23 -5.51
N THR A 123 -20.34 23.53 -4.27
CA THR A 123 -20.98 24.51 -3.38
C THR A 123 -19.91 25.33 -2.66
N ASP A 124 -20.32 26.31 -1.85
CA ASP A 124 -19.38 27.07 -1.01
C ASP A 124 -18.65 26.19 0.00
N ARG A 125 -19.28 25.11 0.47
CA ARG A 125 -18.66 24.12 1.36
C ARG A 125 -17.79 23.12 0.58
N TYR A 126 -18.33 22.52 -0.46
CA TYR A 126 -17.68 21.47 -1.24
C TYR A 126 -16.98 22.09 -2.45
N ARG A 127 -15.70 22.48 -2.29
CA ARG A 127 -14.95 23.29 -3.25
C ARG A 127 -13.79 22.57 -3.91
N TYR A 128 -13.28 21.51 -3.28
CA TYR A 128 -12.06 20.83 -3.70
C TYR A 128 -12.40 19.61 -4.55
N PRO A 129 -12.10 19.63 -5.86
CA PRO A 129 -12.50 18.57 -6.76
C PRO A 129 -11.65 17.31 -6.62
N LEU A 130 -12.28 16.16 -6.77
CA LEU A 130 -11.64 14.91 -7.20
C LEU A 130 -11.91 14.73 -8.68
N TYR A 131 -10.89 14.38 -9.47
CA TYR A 131 -11.03 14.29 -10.91
C TYR A 131 -11.08 12.84 -11.38
N LYS A 132 -11.95 12.55 -12.36
CA LYS A 132 -11.93 11.34 -13.18
C LYS A 132 -10.80 11.41 -14.20
N ARG A 133 -10.51 10.27 -14.85
CA ARG A 133 -9.46 10.20 -15.86
C ARG A 133 -9.85 11.03 -17.08
N PRO A 134 -9.03 12.06 -17.43
CA PRO A 134 -9.25 12.83 -18.65
C PRO A 134 -8.86 12.02 -19.88
N ASP A 135 -9.48 12.31 -21.02
CA ASP A 135 -9.27 11.58 -22.27
C ASP A 135 -7.88 11.84 -22.86
N ASP A 136 -7.31 13.01 -22.62
CA ASP A 136 -5.97 13.39 -23.07
C ASP A 136 -4.81 12.81 -22.22
N LEU A 137 -5.13 12.12 -21.12
CA LEU A 137 -4.12 11.43 -20.30
C LEU A 137 -3.72 10.11 -20.97
N LEU A 138 -2.61 10.13 -21.68
CA LEU A 138 -2.07 8.96 -22.36
C LEU A 138 -1.30 8.03 -21.40
N ARG A 139 -1.52 6.73 -21.55
CA ARG A 139 -0.62 5.68 -21.05
C ARG A 139 0.39 5.36 -22.12
N ILE A 140 1.67 5.50 -21.80
CA ILE A 140 2.76 5.29 -22.73
C ILE A 140 3.38 3.95 -22.41
N ASP A 141 3.23 3.00 -23.31
CA ASP A 141 3.83 1.67 -23.22
C ASP A 141 4.83 1.48 -24.37
N LEU A 142 6.11 1.42 -24.02
CA LEU A 142 7.22 1.25 -24.94
C LEU A 142 8.11 0.09 -24.52
N VAL A 143 7.59 -0.83 -23.68
CA VAL A 143 8.38 -1.91 -23.06
C VAL A 143 8.95 -2.85 -24.12
N ASP A 144 8.21 -3.12 -25.18
CA ASP A 144 8.66 -4.01 -26.27
C ASP A 144 9.91 -3.46 -26.98
N LEU A 145 10.03 -2.14 -27.08
CA LEU A 145 11.19 -1.48 -27.69
C LEU A 145 12.28 -1.14 -26.68
N TYR A 146 11.87 -0.76 -25.47
CA TYR A 146 12.75 -0.34 -24.37
C TYR A 146 12.46 -1.14 -23.09
N PRO A 147 13.05 -2.34 -22.93
CA PRO A 147 12.77 -3.24 -21.78
C PRO A 147 13.04 -2.60 -20.40
N ASP A 148 13.96 -1.65 -20.32
CA ASP A 148 14.28 -0.90 -19.08
C ASP A 148 13.10 -0.04 -18.57
N LEU A 149 12.06 0.15 -19.38
CA LEU A 149 10.84 0.84 -18.98
C LEU A 149 9.85 -0.09 -18.27
N LYS A 150 10.15 -1.37 -18.15
CA LYS A 150 9.29 -2.36 -17.47
C LYS A 150 8.98 -1.91 -16.02
N GLY A 151 7.69 -1.83 -15.71
CA GLY A 151 7.20 -1.38 -14.40
C GLY A 151 7.14 0.15 -14.21
N LYS A 152 7.66 0.94 -15.12
CA LYS A 152 7.52 2.41 -15.08
C LYS A 152 6.13 2.82 -15.58
N LYS A 153 5.45 3.66 -14.80
CA LYS A 153 4.12 4.17 -15.14
C LYS A 153 4.24 5.50 -15.91
N LEU A 154 4.65 5.42 -17.16
CA LEU A 154 4.81 6.62 -18.01
C LEU A 154 3.44 7.18 -18.41
N ARG A 155 3.28 8.50 -18.26
CA ARG A 155 2.07 9.24 -18.63
C ARG A 155 2.45 10.51 -19.36
N GLY A 156 1.60 10.93 -20.29
CA GLY A 156 1.83 12.13 -21.05
C GLY A 156 0.55 12.63 -21.73
N ARG A 157 0.69 13.70 -22.46
CA ARG A 157 -0.33 14.28 -23.34
C ARG A 157 0.28 14.70 -24.67
N VAL A 158 -0.53 14.81 -25.70
CA VAL A 158 -0.08 15.26 -27.02
C VAL A 158 -0.03 16.80 -27.07
N VAL A 159 1.07 17.34 -27.57
CA VAL A 159 1.21 18.76 -27.93
C VAL A 159 1.83 18.85 -29.32
N GLY A 160 1.03 19.24 -30.27
CA GLY A 160 1.40 19.16 -31.68
C GLY A 160 1.70 17.72 -32.08
N ASN A 161 2.92 17.44 -32.53
CA ASN A 161 3.40 16.11 -32.91
C ASN A 161 4.26 15.43 -31.84
N ARG A 162 4.24 15.90 -30.58
CA ARG A 162 5.05 15.37 -29.48
C ARG A 162 4.18 14.88 -28.34
N VAL A 163 4.65 13.84 -27.67
CA VAL A 163 4.16 13.45 -26.35
C VAL A 163 5.02 14.14 -25.30
N VAL A 164 4.39 14.96 -24.45
CA VAL A 164 5.04 15.65 -23.34
C VAL A 164 4.53 15.11 -22.00
N PRO A 165 5.23 15.31 -20.88
CA PRO A 165 4.73 14.93 -19.56
C PRO A 165 3.34 15.49 -19.29
N TYR A 166 2.52 14.73 -18.57
CA TYR A 166 1.23 15.24 -18.12
C TYR A 166 1.41 16.32 -17.05
N TYR A 167 0.40 17.12 -16.85
CA TYR A 167 0.39 18.22 -15.89
C TYR A 167 0.76 17.75 -14.49
N ASP A 168 1.55 18.55 -13.78
CA ASP A 168 1.90 18.27 -12.40
C ASP A 168 0.86 18.86 -11.41
N ARG A 169 1.03 18.58 -10.13
CA ARG A 169 0.11 19.03 -9.07
C ARG A 169 -0.04 20.57 -9.06
N ASN A 170 1.06 21.30 -9.26
CA ASN A 170 1.01 22.76 -9.24
C ASN A 170 0.19 23.29 -10.41
N GLU A 171 0.40 22.77 -11.62
CA GLU A 171 -0.37 23.12 -12.81
C GLU A 171 -1.85 22.79 -12.67
N ILE A 172 -2.18 21.64 -12.04
CA ILE A 172 -3.56 21.20 -11.83
C ILE A 172 -4.25 22.07 -10.77
N ASN A 173 -3.62 22.32 -9.62
CA ASN A 173 -4.26 22.98 -8.50
C ASN A 173 -4.27 24.52 -8.62
N PHE A 174 -3.23 25.12 -9.23
CA PHE A 174 -2.98 26.57 -9.23
C PHE A 174 -2.77 27.16 -10.62
N GLY A 175 -2.72 26.33 -11.67
CA GLY A 175 -2.62 26.76 -13.06
C GLY A 175 -4.00 27.07 -13.66
N ALA A 176 -4.08 26.96 -14.99
CA ALA A 176 -5.30 27.22 -15.78
C ALA A 176 -6.39 26.13 -15.64
N ASN A 177 -6.37 25.32 -14.59
CA ASN A 177 -7.27 24.19 -14.36
C ASN A 177 -7.37 23.23 -15.58
N PRO A 178 -6.28 22.53 -15.95
CA PRO A 178 -6.23 21.67 -17.14
C PRO A 178 -7.20 20.47 -17.05
N LEU A 179 -7.76 20.19 -15.87
CA LEU A 179 -8.71 19.11 -15.64
C LEU A 179 -10.19 19.59 -15.59
N ALA A 180 -10.47 20.85 -15.93
CA ALA A 180 -11.84 21.37 -15.95
C ALA A 180 -12.75 20.48 -16.82
N GLY A 181 -13.95 20.17 -16.30
CA GLY A 181 -14.92 19.27 -16.93
C GLY A 181 -14.69 17.78 -16.62
N ASN A 182 -13.62 17.46 -15.89
CA ASN A 182 -13.34 16.09 -15.42
C ASN A 182 -13.60 15.92 -13.92
N GLU A 183 -14.29 16.84 -13.27
CA GLU A 183 -14.65 16.75 -11.86
C GLU A 183 -15.58 15.54 -11.65
N LEU A 184 -15.17 14.68 -10.71
CA LEU A 184 -15.93 13.49 -10.32
C LEU A 184 -16.91 13.83 -9.20
N LEU A 185 -16.42 14.56 -8.19
CA LEU A 185 -17.17 15.14 -7.07
C LEU A 185 -16.30 16.19 -6.38
N TRP A 186 -16.87 16.94 -5.45
CA TRP A 186 -16.18 17.94 -4.65
C TRP A 186 -16.23 17.58 -3.17
N VAL A 187 -15.16 17.89 -2.43
CA VAL A 187 -15.06 17.67 -0.98
C VAL A 187 -14.78 18.98 -0.23
N ASP A 188 -14.94 18.96 1.09
CA ASP A 188 -14.85 20.16 1.92
C ASP A 188 -13.46 20.40 2.53
N ASP A 189 -12.57 19.41 2.57
CA ASP A 189 -11.24 19.51 3.22
C ASP A 189 -10.10 19.22 2.22
N PRO A 190 -9.27 20.22 1.87
CA PRO A 190 -8.15 20.03 0.95
C PRO A 190 -7.05 19.14 1.53
N VAL A 191 -6.91 19.08 2.85
CA VAL A 191 -5.97 18.20 3.53
C VAL A 191 -6.42 16.75 3.38
N ALA A 192 -7.72 16.48 3.52
CA ALA A 192 -8.29 15.16 3.28
C ALA A 192 -8.11 14.72 1.82
N VAL A 193 -8.26 15.62 0.83
CA VAL A 193 -7.93 15.34 -0.58
C VAL A 193 -6.48 14.88 -0.74
N PHE A 194 -5.56 15.59 -0.10
CA PHE A 194 -4.14 15.25 -0.20
C PHE A 194 -3.87 13.84 0.36
N PHE A 195 -4.42 13.51 1.53
CA PHE A 195 -4.27 12.17 2.09
C PHE A 195 -4.97 11.10 1.26
N LEU A 196 -6.10 11.42 0.62
CA LEU A 196 -6.74 10.51 -0.34
C LEU A 196 -5.83 10.21 -1.54
N HIS A 197 -5.08 11.20 -2.04
CA HIS A 197 -4.08 10.97 -3.11
C HIS A 197 -2.94 10.04 -2.65
N ILE A 198 -2.57 10.04 -1.36
CA ILE A 198 -1.58 9.11 -0.82
C ILE A 198 -2.17 7.71 -0.70
N GLN A 199 -3.38 7.58 -0.16
CA GLN A 199 -4.05 6.30 0.05
C GLN A 199 -4.56 5.67 -1.26
N GLY A 200 -4.95 6.49 -2.24
CA GLY A 200 -5.47 6.06 -3.54
C GLY A 200 -6.93 5.60 -3.52
N SER A 201 -7.55 5.43 -2.36
CA SER A 201 -8.97 5.10 -2.21
C SER A 201 -9.54 5.62 -0.90
N GLY A 202 -10.86 5.82 -0.88
CA GLY A 202 -11.56 6.33 0.30
C GLY A 202 -13.07 6.28 0.13
N ARG A 203 -13.77 6.74 1.15
CA ARG A 203 -15.22 6.93 1.15
C ARG A 203 -15.56 8.41 1.25
N VAL A 204 -16.63 8.77 0.59
CA VAL A 204 -17.18 10.13 0.67
C VAL A 204 -18.59 10.04 1.23
N LYS A 205 -18.83 10.66 2.39
CA LYS A 205 -20.15 10.84 2.96
C LYS A 205 -20.82 12.01 2.26
N MET A 206 -21.98 11.73 1.68
CA MET A 206 -22.76 12.70 0.93
C MET A 206 -23.68 13.51 1.85
N PRO A 207 -24.24 14.65 1.40
CA PRO A 207 -25.11 15.50 2.22
C PRO A 207 -26.39 14.81 2.70
N ASP A 208 -26.90 13.84 1.95
CA ASP A 208 -28.06 13.01 2.30
C ASP A 208 -27.75 11.89 3.30
N GLY A 209 -26.48 11.77 3.74
CA GLY A 209 -25.99 10.73 4.65
C GLY A 209 -25.55 9.46 3.97
N SER A 210 -25.78 9.28 2.67
CA SER A 210 -25.26 8.15 1.90
C SER A 210 -23.74 8.18 1.78
N HIS A 211 -23.15 7.05 1.37
CA HIS A 211 -21.72 6.95 1.14
C HIS A 211 -21.44 6.49 -0.29
N THR A 212 -20.45 7.11 -0.93
CA THR A 212 -19.90 6.64 -2.20
C THR A 212 -18.42 6.32 -2.06
N GLY A 213 -17.98 5.28 -2.73
CA GLY A 213 -16.57 4.90 -2.77
C GLY A 213 -15.84 5.64 -3.88
N VAL A 214 -14.60 6.04 -3.60
CA VAL A 214 -13.67 6.53 -4.61
C VAL A 214 -12.42 5.67 -4.60
N GLY A 215 -11.90 5.36 -5.77
CA GLY A 215 -10.72 4.52 -5.92
C GLY A 215 -9.80 5.01 -7.02
N TYR A 216 -8.57 4.55 -6.97
CA TYR A 216 -7.54 4.84 -7.95
C TYR A 216 -7.99 4.44 -9.37
N ALA A 217 -7.99 5.38 -10.29
CA ALA A 217 -8.17 5.15 -11.71
C ALA A 217 -6.85 5.24 -12.47
N ASP A 218 -6.09 6.31 -12.24
CA ASP A 218 -4.78 6.55 -12.86
C ASP A 218 -3.98 7.61 -12.07
N GLN A 219 -2.83 8.00 -12.62
CA GLN A 219 -1.97 9.06 -12.08
C GLN A 219 -1.36 9.88 -13.22
N ASN A 220 -0.83 11.06 -12.91
CA ASN A 220 -0.22 11.95 -13.89
C ASN A 220 1.20 11.54 -14.35
N GLY A 221 1.78 10.46 -13.83
CA GLY A 221 3.13 10.00 -14.19
C GLY A 221 4.28 10.80 -13.60
N GLN A 222 3.99 11.84 -12.82
CA GLN A 222 5.02 12.65 -12.16
C GLN A 222 5.58 11.95 -10.93
N PRO A 223 6.85 12.22 -10.56
CA PRO A 223 7.49 11.60 -9.40
C PRO A 223 6.78 12.00 -8.10
N TYR A 224 6.71 11.02 -7.19
CA TYR A 224 6.21 11.23 -5.84
C TYR A 224 7.30 11.78 -4.93
N THR A 225 6.99 12.84 -4.19
CA THR A 225 7.82 13.39 -3.13
C THR A 225 7.10 13.28 -1.80
N SER A 226 7.73 12.65 -0.82
CA SER A 226 7.14 12.48 0.51
C SER A 226 7.10 13.82 1.27
N ILE A 227 5.92 14.32 1.55
CA ILE A 227 5.73 15.54 2.35
C ILE A 227 6.26 15.35 3.78
N GLY A 228 6.06 14.18 4.38
CA GLY A 228 6.61 13.89 5.71
C GLY A 228 8.13 13.97 5.75
N ARG A 229 8.82 13.51 4.69
CA ARG A 229 10.27 13.66 4.60
C ARG A 229 10.68 15.13 4.50
N LEU A 230 9.99 15.93 3.69
CA LEU A 230 10.27 17.35 3.56
C LEU A 230 10.10 18.08 4.91
N LEU A 231 9.03 17.78 5.65
CA LEU A 231 8.79 18.36 6.97
C LEU A 231 9.88 18.02 7.99
N ILE A 232 10.45 16.81 7.90
CA ILE A 232 11.60 16.43 8.73
C ILE A 232 12.86 17.18 8.30
N GLU A 233 13.14 17.25 7.00
CA GLU A 233 14.31 17.94 6.43
C GLU A 233 14.30 19.45 6.73
N GLU A 234 13.13 20.07 6.81
CA GLU A 234 12.92 21.49 7.14
C GLU A 234 12.84 21.76 8.66
N GLY A 235 12.87 20.69 9.49
CA GLY A 235 12.82 20.83 10.94
C GLY A 235 11.45 21.13 11.54
N GLU A 236 10.39 21.05 10.74
CA GLU A 236 9.01 21.34 11.14
C GLU A 236 8.41 20.24 12.03
N ILE A 237 8.79 18.98 11.76
CA ILE A 237 8.36 17.81 12.56
C ILE A 237 9.57 16.93 12.79
N LYS A 238 9.77 16.48 14.03
CA LYS A 238 10.85 15.53 14.35
C LYS A 238 10.57 14.16 13.74
N LYS A 239 11.63 13.44 13.38
CA LYS A 239 11.54 12.12 12.75
C LYS A 239 10.77 11.10 13.61
N GLU A 240 10.94 11.14 14.90
CA GLU A 240 10.26 10.28 15.88
C GLU A 240 8.75 10.56 16.02
N ASP A 241 8.32 11.80 15.71
CA ASP A 241 6.94 12.26 15.85
C ASP A 241 6.15 12.20 14.53
N ILE A 242 6.80 11.83 13.41
CA ILE A 242 6.17 11.84 12.10
C ILE A 242 5.08 10.79 11.99
N SER A 243 3.89 11.23 11.69
CA SER A 243 2.71 10.39 11.46
C SER A 243 1.74 11.10 10.52
N MET A 244 0.76 10.39 10.00
CA MET A 244 -0.32 10.99 9.22
C MET A 244 -1.07 12.08 10.03
N PHE A 245 -1.24 11.87 11.33
CA PHE A 245 -1.93 12.81 12.21
C PHE A 245 -1.13 14.09 12.41
N THR A 246 0.16 14.00 12.72
CA THR A 246 1.03 15.18 12.92
C THR A 246 1.22 15.97 11.63
N ILE A 247 1.32 15.31 10.47
CA ILE A 247 1.36 16.01 9.16
C ILE A 247 0.05 16.76 8.93
N ARG A 248 -1.10 16.12 9.15
CA ARG A 248 -2.41 16.75 9.00
C ARG A 248 -2.60 17.95 9.91
N ASP A 249 -2.21 17.82 11.17
CA ASP A 249 -2.33 18.88 12.16
C ASP A 249 -1.40 20.05 11.81
N TRP A 250 -0.19 19.78 11.36
CA TRP A 250 0.73 20.80 10.83
C TRP A 250 0.14 21.53 9.62
N GLN A 251 -0.44 20.81 8.65
CA GLN A 251 -1.07 21.40 7.47
C GLN A 251 -2.23 22.35 7.85
N ARG A 252 -3.03 21.98 8.85
CA ARG A 252 -4.13 22.80 9.34
C ARG A 252 -3.67 24.04 10.08
N ALA A 253 -2.57 23.92 10.82
CA ALA A 253 -1.95 25.06 11.53
C ALA A 253 -1.23 26.02 10.58
N ASN A 254 -0.79 25.55 9.39
CA ASN A 254 0.03 26.31 8.44
C ASN A 254 -0.58 26.29 7.02
N PRO A 255 -1.79 26.82 6.79
CA PRO A 255 -2.52 26.60 5.54
C PRO A 255 -1.81 27.15 4.29
N GLU A 256 -1.18 28.33 4.38
CA GLU A 256 -0.46 28.94 3.24
C GLU A 256 0.82 28.17 2.91
N THR A 257 1.66 27.92 3.92
CA THR A 257 2.91 27.15 3.76
C THR A 257 2.61 25.72 3.32
N SER A 258 1.51 25.14 3.83
CA SER A 258 1.05 23.81 3.41
C SER A 258 0.76 23.75 1.92
N GLN A 259 0.08 24.73 1.35
CA GLN A 259 -0.19 24.75 -0.10
C GLN A 259 1.11 24.74 -0.91
N GLN A 260 2.10 25.55 -0.54
CA GLN A 260 3.40 25.59 -1.20
C GLN A 260 4.14 24.27 -1.05
N LEU A 261 4.13 23.67 0.15
CA LEU A 261 4.75 22.39 0.41
C LEU A 261 4.14 21.26 -0.44
N LEU A 262 2.81 21.25 -0.54
CA LEU A 262 2.09 20.23 -1.32
C LEU A 262 2.46 20.24 -2.82
N THR A 263 2.79 21.41 -3.40
CA THR A 263 3.19 21.51 -4.82
C THR A 263 4.52 20.83 -5.09
N ARG A 264 5.37 20.66 -4.08
CA ARG A 264 6.66 19.93 -4.20
C ARG A 264 6.46 18.43 -4.43
N ASN A 265 5.30 17.88 -4.06
CA ASN A 265 4.88 16.57 -4.51
C ASN A 265 4.15 16.71 -5.85
N ARG A 266 4.87 16.54 -6.96
CA ARG A 266 4.34 16.68 -8.32
C ARG A 266 3.32 15.62 -8.71
N SER A 267 3.32 14.47 -8.02
CA SER A 267 2.40 13.36 -8.28
C SER A 267 0.95 13.74 -7.99
N TYR A 268 0.04 13.37 -8.89
CA TYR A 268 -1.40 13.59 -8.77
C TYR A 268 -2.15 12.32 -9.11
N ILE A 269 -3.09 11.92 -8.25
CA ILE A 269 -3.92 10.72 -8.42
C ILE A 269 -5.26 11.10 -9.03
N ILE A 270 -5.70 10.30 -9.97
CA ILE A 270 -6.97 10.40 -10.67
C ILE A 270 -7.88 9.29 -10.15
N PHE A 271 -9.14 9.60 -9.93
CA PHE A 271 -10.07 8.73 -9.25
C PHE A 271 -11.20 8.22 -10.16
N GLN A 272 -11.87 7.18 -9.70
CA GLN A 272 -13.13 6.69 -10.23
C GLN A 272 -14.10 6.40 -9.08
N LEU A 273 -15.38 6.42 -9.37
CA LEU A 273 -16.38 5.94 -8.42
C LEU A 273 -16.25 4.41 -8.30
N ARG A 274 -16.50 3.91 -7.12
CA ARG A 274 -16.59 2.49 -6.82
C ARG A 274 -17.95 2.20 -6.20
N GLU A 275 -18.55 1.08 -6.57
CA GLU A 275 -19.64 0.52 -5.79
C GLU A 275 -19.09 0.20 -4.39
N THR A 276 -19.68 0.79 -3.38
CA THR A 276 -19.34 0.51 -2.00
C THR A 276 -20.05 -0.75 -1.56
N ALA A 277 -19.35 -1.84 -1.40
CA ALA A 277 -19.77 -2.86 -0.44
C ALA A 277 -19.64 -2.23 0.95
N ASP A 278 -20.72 -2.06 1.63
CA ASP A 278 -21.02 -1.03 2.63
C ASP A 278 -20.18 -0.99 3.91
N THR A 279 -19.26 -1.87 4.20
CA THR A 279 -18.80 -1.98 5.58
C THR A 279 -17.28 -2.10 5.81
N HIS A 280 -16.48 -2.43 4.80
CA HIS A 280 -15.07 -2.76 5.04
C HIS A 280 -14.12 -2.05 4.07
N PRO A 281 -12.94 -1.61 4.53
CA PRO A 281 -11.86 -1.19 3.65
C PRO A 281 -11.57 -2.27 2.63
N VAL A 282 -11.29 -1.90 1.38
CA VAL A 282 -10.90 -2.85 0.35
C VAL A 282 -9.44 -2.67 -0.02
N GLY A 283 -8.72 -3.77 -0.11
CA GLY A 283 -7.33 -3.78 -0.53
C GLY A 283 -7.15 -3.33 -1.98
N SER A 284 -5.93 -3.07 -2.40
CA SER A 284 -5.54 -2.58 -3.74
C SER A 284 -6.04 -3.43 -4.90
N ARG A 285 -6.59 -4.62 -4.64
CA ARG A 285 -7.14 -5.56 -5.61
C ARG A 285 -8.64 -5.77 -5.46
N ASN A 286 -9.34 -4.83 -4.81
CA ASN A 286 -10.77 -4.93 -4.53
C ASN A 286 -11.16 -6.18 -3.70
N GLY A 287 -10.34 -6.54 -2.76
CA GLY A 287 -10.59 -7.55 -1.72
C GLY A 287 -10.26 -6.98 -0.36
N PRO A 288 -10.58 -7.68 0.74
CA PRO A 288 -10.17 -7.26 2.07
C PRO A 288 -8.63 -7.13 2.13
N PRO A 289 -8.14 -6.22 2.96
CA PRO A 289 -6.71 -5.98 3.10
C PRO A 289 -5.96 -7.19 3.61
#